data_6c69ca23415ed791e8cca177d0b5bee4
#
_entry.id   6c69ca23415ed791e8cca177d0b5bee4
#
_cell.length_a   1.000
_cell.length_b   1.000
_cell.length_c   1.000
_cell.angle_alpha   90.00
_cell.angle_beta   90.00
_cell.angle_gamma   90.00
#
_symmetry.space_group_name_H-M   'P 1'
#
loop_
_entity.id
_entity.type
_entity.pdbx_description
1 polymer ?
#
loop_
_entity_poly.entity_id
_entity_poly.type
_entity_poly.pdbx_seq_one_letter_code
_entity_poly.pdbx_strand_id
1 'polypeptide(L)'
;MIEQSIDNRGVATLVLARPEKHNALDAATMDALTDAAHRLGADPDVRAVVLRGEGPSFCAGGDLGWMRAQMQADAATRAREARRLADMLWALNRMPKPLIGALHGNAFGGGVGIAAICDMAIGVPGMRMGLTETRLGLIPATIGPYVLARMGEGRARQIFMSSRLFDAAEAVDLGLLARVVPPEELHDAVENEVQAYLACAPGAVAAAKALALDLSGAVTPEQVDHSIAVLCAQWETPEAREGIAAFFAKRPAAWVRQKSA
;
A
#
# COMPACT_ATOMS: atom_id res chain seq x y z
N MET A 1 2.19 -0.95 15.36
CA MET A 1 1.55 0.34 15.63
C MET A 1 2.21 1.39 14.75
N ILE A 2 1.67 2.60 14.63
CA ILE A 2 2.36 3.69 13.94
C ILE A 2 2.95 4.66 14.96
N GLU A 3 4.05 5.33 14.58
CA GLU A 3 4.58 6.49 15.29
C GLU A 3 4.38 7.72 14.43
N GLN A 4 4.18 8.88 15.07
CA GLN A 4 3.96 10.16 14.39
C GLN A 4 4.77 11.26 15.06
N SER A 5 5.42 12.08 14.25
CA SER A 5 6.05 13.35 14.68
C SER A 5 5.77 14.44 13.65
N ILE A 6 5.86 15.70 14.08
CA ILE A 6 5.77 16.88 13.20
C ILE A 6 6.93 17.79 13.56
N ASP A 7 7.72 18.20 12.57
CA ASP A 7 8.82 19.13 12.78
C ASP A 7 8.36 20.62 12.74
N ASN A 8 9.27 21.53 13.03
CA ASN A 8 8.99 22.97 13.08
C ASN A 8 8.69 23.61 11.71
N ARG A 9 8.83 22.85 10.62
CA ARG A 9 8.50 23.28 9.24
C ARG A 9 7.09 22.81 8.83
N GLY A 10 6.42 22.03 9.69
CA GLY A 10 5.15 21.40 9.40
C GLY A 10 5.28 20.11 8.59
N VAL A 11 6.44 19.44 8.60
CA VAL A 11 6.62 18.14 7.96
C VAL A 11 6.27 17.05 8.96
N ALA A 12 5.20 16.34 8.67
CA ALA A 12 4.79 15.18 9.47
C ALA A 12 5.49 13.92 8.98
N THR A 13 6.00 13.12 9.91
CA THR A 13 6.52 11.78 9.64
C THR A 13 5.62 10.74 10.26
N LEU A 14 5.11 9.83 9.42
CA LEU A 14 4.40 8.61 9.82
C LEU A 14 5.34 7.43 9.67
N VAL A 15 5.47 6.63 10.73
CA VAL A 15 6.36 5.47 10.76
C VAL A 15 5.55 4.22 11.01
N LEU A 16 5.64 3.23 10.13
CA LEU A 16 5.18 1.88 10.40
C LEU A 16 6.17 1.24 11.37
N ALA A 17 5.79 1.10 12.64
CA ALA A 17 6.66 0.71 13.75
C ALA A 17 6.26 -0.65 14.36
N ARG A 18 6.23 -1.68 13.50
CA ARG A 18 6.05 -3.10 13.86
C ARG A 18 7.10 -3.96 13.15
N PRO A 19 8.41 -3.66 13.33
CA PRO A 19 9.48 -4.34 12.59
C PRO A 19 9.50 -5.86 12.82
N GLU A 20 9.10 -6.34 14.00
CA GLU A 20 8.99 -7.76 14.36
C GLU A 20 7.89 -8.50 13.56
N LYS A 21 6.96 -7.75 12.96
CA LYS A 21 5.91 -8.22 12.04
C LYS A 21 6.14 -7.75 10.61
N HIS A 22 7.35 -7.27 10.29
CA HIS A 22 7.66 -6.68 8.98
C HIS A 22 6.66 -5.60 8.57
N ASN A 23 6.17 -4.81 9.54
CA ASN A 23 5.17 -3.75 9.35
C ASN A 23 3.88 -4.20 8.65
N ALA A 24 3.48 -5.46 8.88
CA ALA A 24 2.24 -5.99 8.34
C ALA A 24 1.02 -5.25 8.90
N LEU A 25 0.01 -5.06 8.05
CA LEU A 25 -1.20 -4.31 8.34
C LEU A 25 -2.21 -5.19 9.09
N ASP A 26 -2.46 -4.87 10.34
CA ASP A 26 -3.61 -5.35 11.11
C ASP A 26 -4.67 -4.24 11.23
N ALA A 27 -5.81 -4.57 11.82
CA ALA A 27 -6.92 -3.64 12.00
C ALA A 27 -6.48 -2.35 12.72
N ALA A 28 -5.71 -2.49 13.80
CA ALA A 28 -5.25 -1.35 14.60
C ALA A 28 -4.31 -0.43 13.82
N THR A 29 -3.42 -1.00 12.99
CA THR A 29 -2.51 -0.22 12.13
C THR A 29 -3.30 0.51 11.04
N MET A 30 -4.29 -0.14 10.42
CA MET A 30 -5.13 0.47 9.39
C MET A 30 -5.96 1.63 9.97
N ASP A 31 -6.59 1.44 11.13
CA ASP A 31 -7.35 2.50 11.80
C ASP A 31 -6.44 3.68 12.18
N ALA A 32 -5.28 3.41 12.76
CA ALA A 32 -4.35 4.45 13.16
C ALA A 32 -3.81 5.28 11.97
N LEU A 33 -3.57 4.66 10.81
CA LEU A 33 -3.21 5.37 9.58
C LEU A 33 -4.37 6.20 9.03
N THR A 34 -5.59 5.69 9.08
CA THR A 34 -6.80 6.42 8.68
C THR A 34 -6.98 7.68 9.54
N ASP A 35 -6.90 7.52 10.86
CA ASP A 35 -7.01 8.62 11.81
C ASP A 35 -5.89 9.65 11.62
N ALA A 36 -4.66 9.19 11.40
CA ALA A 36 -3.53 10.07 11.12
C ALA A 36 -3.74 10.87 9.82
N ALA A 37 -4.23 10.22 8.76
CA ALA A 37 -4.52 10.91 7.50
C ALA A 37 -5.57 12.02 7.68
N HIS A 38 -6.62 11.76 8.43
CA HIS A 38 -7.66 12.75 8.71
C HIS A 38 -7.12 13.92 9.56
N ARG A 39 -6.39 13.62 10.66
CA ARG A 39 -5.82 14.67 11.53
C ARG A 39 -4.81 15.53 10.79
N LEU A 40 -3.82 14.90 10.13
CA LEU A 40 -2.77 15.63 9.41
C LEU A 40 -3.33 16.38 8.20
N GLY A 41 -4.34 15.82 7.53
CA GLY A 41 -5.03 16.48 6.43
C GLY A 41 -5.76 17.75 6.84
N ALA A 42 -6.40 17.73 8.02
CA ALA A 42 -7.15 18.87 8.58
C ALA A 42 -6.26 19.92 9.24
N ASP A 43 -5.03 19.57 9.64
CA ASP A 43 -4.12 20.46 10.35
C ASP A 43 -3.52 21.52 9.39
N PRO A 44 -3.80 22.85 9.59
CA PRO A 44 -3.28 23.90 8.73
C PRO A 44 -1.76 24.06 8.82
N ASP A 45 -1.13 23.65 9.92
CA ASP A 45 0.29 23.76 10.14
C ASP A 45 1.09 22.64 9.46
N VAL A 46 0.41 21.54 9.06
CA VAL A 46 1.05 20.46 8.30
C VAL A 46 1.17 20.85 6.83
N ARG A 47 2.39 20.71 6.28
CA ARG A 47 2.75 21.07 4.92
C ARG A 47 3.00 19.88 3.99
N ALA A 48 3.56 18.80 4.53
CA ALA A 48 3.84 17.56 3.82
C ALA A 48 3.84 16.39 4.82
N VAL A 49 3.63 15.17 4.31
CA VAL A 49 3.67 13.95 5.10
C VAL A 49 4.65 12.98 4.48
N VAL A 50 5.60 12.49 5.27
CA VAL A 50 6.53 11.43 4.90
C VAL A 50 6.08 10.13 5.56
N LEU A 51 5.93 9.07 4.78
CA LEU A 51 5.60 7.73 5.28
C LEU A 51 6.79 6.80 5.07
N ARG A 52 7.25 6.17 6.15
CA ARG A 52 8.35 5.21 6.15
C ARG A 52 8.06 4.00 7.02
N GLY A 53 8.87 2.98 6.93
CA GLY A 53 8.83 1.82 7.82
C GLY A 53 10.05 1.74 8.73
N GLU A 54 9.98 0.97 9.79
CA GLU A 54 11.13 0.57 10.61
C GLU A 54 11.56 -0.87 10.32
N GLY A 55 12.81 -1.20 10.66
CA GLY A 55 13.35 -2.55 10.52
C GLY A 55 13.62 -2.96 9.07
N PRO A 56 13.55 -4.26 8.74
CA PRO A 56 14.07 -4.78 7.47
C PRO A 56 13.09 -4.66 6.29
N SER A 57 11.82 -4.28 6.53
CA SER A 57 10.78 -4.24 5.50
C SER A 57 9.98 -2.95 5.60
N PHE A 58 9.59 -2.42 4.46
CA PHE A 58 8.64 -1.30 4.44
C PHE A 58 7.27 -1.77 4.95
N CYS A 59 6.66 -2.77 4.28
CA CYS A 59 5.39 -3.35 4.70
C CYS A 59 5.16 -4.71 4.02
N ALA A 60 4.98 -5.76 4.80
CA ALA A 60 4.78 -7.12 4.29
C ALA A 60 3.34 -7.43 3.85
N GLY A 61 2.45 -6.44 3.80
CA GLY A 61 1.03 -6.64 3.45
C GLY A 61 0.16 -6.96 4.65
N GLY A 62 -0.85 -7.80 4.47
CA GLY A 62 -1.77 -8.17 5.56
C GLY A 62 -1.11 -8.99 6.67
N ASP A 63 -1.40 -8.65 7.92
CA ASP A 63 -0.92 -9.41 9.09
C ASP A 63 -1.45 -10.85 9.06
N LEU A 64 -0.58 -11.82 9.35
CA LEU A 64 -0.94 -13.25 9.28
C LEU A 64 -2.02 -13.64 10.30
N GLY A 65 -2.04 -13.00 11.46
CA GLY A 65 -3.09 -13.20 12.46
C GLY A 65 -4.43 -12.66 11.97
N TRP A 66 -4.40 -11.45 11.39
CA TRP A 66 -5.58 -10.86 10.75
C TRP A 66 -6.09 -11.74 9.59
N MET A 67 -5.20 -12.22 8.70
CA MET A 67 -5.59 -13.12 7.60
C MET A 67 -6.21 -14.41 8.12
N ARG A 68 -5.65 -15.01 9.19
CA ARG A 68 -6.21 -16.24 9.80
C ARG A 68 -7.61 -15.98 10.36
N ALA A 69 -7.84 -14.83 10.98
CA ALA A 69 -9.16 -14.44 11.46
C ALA A 69 -10.17 -14.31 10.31
N GLN A 70 -9.76 -13.77 9.15
CA GLN A 70 -10.61 -13.68 7.97
C GLN A 70 -11.04 -15.05 7.41
N MET A 71 -10.21 -16.08 7.54
CA MET A 71 -10.59 -17.44 7.12
C MET A 71 -11.80 -17.97 7.88
N GLN A 72 -11.94 -17.59 9.14
CA GLN A 72 -13.01 -18.04 10.04
C GLN A 72 -14.19 -17.08 10.12
N ALA A 73 -14.04 -15.87 9.56
CA ALA A 73 -15.04 -14.83 9.59
C ALA A 73 -16.20 -15.12 8.63
N ASP A 74 -17.35 -14.55 8.93
CA ASP A 74 -18.46 -14.50 7.98
C ASP A 74 -18.24 -13.43 6.89
N ALA A 75 -19.06 -13.46 5.85
CA ALA A 75 -18.96 -12.55 4.72
C ALA A 75 -19.10 -11.08 5.15
N ALA A 76 -19.98 -10.78 6.11
CA ALA A 76 -20.19 -9.42 6.60
C ALA A 76 -18.95 -8.89 7.34
N THR A 77 -18.30 -9.72 8.14
CA THR A 77 -17.05 -9.38 8.82
C THR A 77 -15.92 -9.16 7.82
N ARG A 78 -15.77 -10.03 6.81
CA ARG A 78 -14.78 -9.83 5.74
C ARG A 78 -15.01 -8.54 4.98
N ALA A 79 -16.25 -8.19 4.66
CA ALA A 79 -16.59 -6.93 4.00
C ALA A 79 -16.21 -5.71 4.86
N ARG A 80 -16.45 -5.74 6.18
CA ARG A 80 -16.02 -4.67 7.09
C ARG A 80 -14.51 -4.53 7.15
N GLU A 81 -13.78 -5.64 7.21
CA GLU A 81 -12.32 -5.63 7.27
C GLU A 81 -11.70 -5.17 5.93
N ALA A 82 -12.27 -5.57 4.79
CA ALA A 82 -11.86 -5.06 3.49
C ALA A 82 -12.15 -3.55 3.37
N ARG A 83 -13.28 -3.09 3.90
CA ARG A 83 -13.62 -1.66 3.97
C ARG A 83 -12.59 -0.88 4.79
N ARG A 84 -12.13 -1.41 5.92
CA ARG A 84 -11.10 -0.79 6.76
C ARG A 84 -9.81 -0.51 5.97
N LEU A 85 -9.33 -1.49 5.21
CA LEU A 85 -8.17 -1.30 4.33
C LEU A 85 -8.46 -0.27 3.23
N ALA A 86 -9.65 -0.31 2.65
CA ALA A 86 -10.07 0.64 1.62
C ALA A 86 -10.13 2.07 2.15
N ASP A 87 -10.71 2.26 3.34
CA ASP A 87 -10.83 3.58 3.98
C ASP A 87 -9.46 4.17 4.32
N MET A 88 -8.52 3.34 4.80
CA MET A 88 -7.14 3.75 5.03
C MET A 88 -6.47 4.25 3.73
N LEU A 89 -6.57 3.49 2.66
CA LEU A 89 -5.98 3.87 1.37
C LEU A 89 -6.67 5.12 0.80
N TRP A 90 -7.98 5.21 0.93
CA TRP A 90 -8.76 6.37 0.49
C TRP A 90 -8.35 7.64 1.25
N ALA A 91 -8.30 7.57 2.58
CA ALA A 91 -7.94 8.71 3.42
C ALA A 91 -6.53 9.22 3.11
N LEU A 92 -5.54 8.33 3.00
CA LEU A 92 -4.16 8.69 2.66
C LEU A 92 -4.04 9.23 1.23
N ASN A 93 -4.70 8.61 0.25
CA ASN A 93 -4.66 9.03 -1.15
C ASN A 93 -5.26 10.42 -1.37
N ARG A 94 -6.37 10.72 -0.69
CA ARG A 94 -7.10 12.00 -0.84
C ARG A 94 -6.73 13.05 0.21
N MET A 95 -5.82 12.74 1.12
CA MET A 95 -5.30 13.71 2.09
C MET A 95 -4.82 14.97 1.35
N PRO A 96 -5.28 16.20 1.73
CA PRO A 96 -4.95 17.45 1.02
C PRO A 96 -3.53 17.95 1.35
N LYS A 97 -2.60 17.01 1.45
CA LYS A 97 -1.17 17.23 1.69
C LYS A 97 -0.37 16.29 0.78
N PRO A 98 0.83 16.67 0.34
CA PRO A 98 1.72 15.74 -0.33
C PRO A 98 2.06 14.56 0.57
N LEU A 99 1.96 13.34 0.05
CA LEU A 99 2.36 12.10 0.71
C LEU A 99 3.61 11.56 0.02
N ILE A 100 4.73 11.56 0.72
CA ILE A 100 6.02 11.09 0.21
C ILE A 100 6.34 9.76 0.89
N GLY A 101 6.52 8.71 0.10
CA GLY A 101 6.92 7.39 0.57
C GLY A 101 8.44 7.24 0.54
N ALA A 102 9.06 6.95 1.69
CA ALA A 102 10.45 6.55 1.82
C ALA A 102 10.51 5.02 2.01
N LEU A 103 10.73 4.29 0.91
CA LEU A 103 10.59 2.85 0.89
C LEU A 103 11.94 2.14 0.92
N HIS A 104 12.07 1.17 1.83
CA HIS A 104 13.23 0.29 1.92
C HIS A 104 12.79 -1.15 2.18
N GLY A 105 13.62 -2.10 1.82
CA GLY A 105 13.31 -3.52 2.04
C GLY A 105 12.08 -3.99 1.27
N ASN A 106 11.32 -4.89 1.85
CA ASN A 106 10.22 -5.54 1.14
C ASN A 106 8.91 -4.76 1.23
N ALA A 107 8.13 -4.79 0.12
CA ALA A 107 6.76 -4.25 0.07
C ALA A 107 5.84 -5.24 -0.68
N PHE A 108 4.90 -5.87 0.04
CA PHE A 108 3.99 -6.85 -0.55
C PHE A 108 2.52 -6.48 -0.33
N GLY A 109 1.66 -6.86 -1.27
CA GLY A 109 0.22 -6.67 -1.15
C GLY A 109 -0.17 -5.25 -0.73
N GLY A 110 -0.70 -5.09 0.49
CA GLY A 110 -1.02 -3.78 1.06
C GLY A 110 0.15 -2.79 1.07
N GLY A 111 1.41 -3.25 1.20
CA GLY A 111 2.60 -2.42 1.10
C GLY A 111 2.80 -1.83 -0.31
N VAL A 112 2.48 -2.59 -1.35
CA VAL A 112 2.42 -2.09 -2.74
C VAL A 112 1.27 -1.09 -2.89
N GLY A 113 0.13 -1.36 -2.26
CA GLY A 113 -1.00 -0.43 -2.21
C GLY A 113 -0.62 0.93 -1.60
N ILE A 114 0.10 0.91 -0.48
CA ILE A 114 0.63 2.13 0.16
C ILE A 114 1.61 2.86 -0.76
N ALA A 115 2.52 2.14 -1.43
CA ALA A 115 3.42 2.77 -2.41
C ALA A 115 2.65 3.46 -3.55
N ALA A 116 1.57 2.82 -4.04
CA ALA A 116 0.75 3.33 -5.15
C ALA A 116 0.00 4.62 -4.82
N ILE A 117 -0.38 4.84 -3.56
CA ILE A 117 -1.09 6.06 -3.13
C ILE A 117 -0.16 7.22 -2.76
N CYS A 118 1.14 7.00 -2.65
CA CYS A 118 2.10 8.09 -2.41
C CYS A 118 2.15 9.00 -3.64
N ASP A 119 2.13 10.32 -3.43
CA ASP A 119 2.32 11.29 -4.51
C ASP A 119 3.73 11.13 -5.12
N MET A 120 4.71 10.87 -4.26
CA MET A 120 6.09 10.56 -4.60
C MET A 120 6.56 9.35 -3.78
N ALA A 121 6.90 8.24 -4.41
CA ALA A 121 7.47 7.06 -3.77
C ALA A 121 8.92 6.87 -4.20
N ILE A 122 9.85 6.90 -3.24
CA ILE A 122 11.29 6.76 -3.47
C ILE A 122 11.74 5.45 -2.83
N GLY A 123 12.40 4.60 -3.59
CA GLY A 123 12.87 3.30 -3.13
C GLY A 123 14.40 3.21 -3.07
N VAL A 124 14.90 2.09 -2.57
CA VAL A 124 16.33 1.76 -2.54
C VAL A 124 16.59 0.45 -3.28
N PRO A 125 17.83 0.20 -3.77
CA PRO A 125 18.20 -1.10 -4.33
C PRO A 125 17.99 -2.25 -3.34
N GLY A 126 17.79 -3.46 -3.84
CA GLY A 126 17.60 -4.66 -3.01
C GLY A 126 16.17 -4.85 -2.48
N MET A 127 15.27 -3.90 -2.70
CA MET A 127 13.84 -4.08 -2.40
C MET A 127 13.24 -5.21 -3.23
N ARG A 128 12.29 -5.93 -2.63
CA ARG A 128 11.43 -6.88 -3.33
C ARG A 128 9.99 -6.45 -3.15
N MET A 129 9.28 -6.33 -4.24
CA MET A 129 7.89 -5.92 -4.29
C MET A 129 7.04 -6.97 -4.99
N GLY A 130 5.75 -7.04 -4.69
CA GLY A 130 4.87 -7.98 -5.37
C GLY A 130 3.44 -8.00 -4.83
N LEU A 131 2.54 -8.43 -5.70
CA LEU A 131 1.15 -8.73 -5.39
C LEU A 131 1.02 -10.25 -5.26
N THR A 132 1.10 -10.75 -4.03
CA THR A 132 1.26 -12.18 -3.76
C THR A 132 -0.06 -12.92 -3.51
N GLU A 133 -1.16 -12.22 -3.61
CA GLU A 133 -2.51 -12.68 -3.26
C GLU A 133 -2.95 -13.88 -4.09
N THR A 134 -2.62 -13.95 -5.38
CA THR A 134 -3.07 -15.04 -6.25
C THR A 134 -2.45 -16.41 -5.91
N ARG A 135 -1.30 -16.43 -5.21
CA ARG A 135 -0.76 -17.67 -4.62
C ARG A 135 -1.63 -18.23 -3.52
N LEU A 136 -2.42 -17.38 -2.89
CA LEU A 136 -3.34 -17.75 -1.81
C LEU A 136 -4.75 -18.02 -2.32
N GLY A 137 -4.96 -18.03 -3.64
CA GLY A 137 -6.30 -18.10 -4.23
C GLY A 137 -7.13 -16.84 -4.03
N LEU A 138 -6.48 -15.74 -3.60
CA LEU A 138 -7.08 -14.42 -3.45
C LEU A 138 -6.68 -13.51 -4.62
N ILE A 139 -7.13 -12.27 -4.57
CA ILE A 139 -6.83 -11.25 -5.58
C ILE A 139 -6.42 -9.94 -4.90
N PRO A 140 -5.57 -9.10 -5.54
CA PRO A 140 -5.19 -7.78 -5.03
C PRO A 140 -6.32 -6.76 -5.23
N ALA A 141 -7.50 -7.02 -4.68
CA ALA A 141 -8.72 -6.28 -4.99
C ALA A 141 -8.74 -4.88 -4.37
N THR A 142 -8.62 -4.78 -3.05
CA THR A 142 -8.79 -3.51 -2.33
C THR A 142 -7.73 -2.47 -2.71
N ILE A 143 -6.51 -2.93 -2.99
CA ILE A 143 -5.42 -2.08 -3.49
C ILE A 143 -5.52 -1.84 -5.00
N GLY A 144 -6.29 -2.68 -5.70
CA GLY A 144 -6.38 -2.72 -7.15
C GLY A 144 -6.67 -1.38 -7.82
N PRO A 145 -7.69 -0.62 -7.40
CA PRO A 145 -7.99 0.69 -7.98
C PRO A 145 -6.79 1.64 -7.97
N TYR A 146 -6.03 1.67 -6.87
CA TYR A 146 -4.87 2.56 -6.71
C TYR A 146 -3.66 2.10 -7.54
N VAL A 147 -3.40 0.80 -7.58
CA VAL A 147 -2.31 0.23 -8.40
C VAL A 147 -2.60 0.43 -9.89
N LEU A 148 -3.84 0.22 -10.33
CA LEU A 148 -4.27 0.47 -11.70
C LEU A 148 -4.17 1.95 -12.06
N ALA A 149 -4.60 2.85 -11.16
CA ALA A 149 -4.48 4.29 -11.35
C ALA A 149 -3.02 4.74 -11.51
N ARG A 150 -2.12 4.15 -10.70
CA ARG A 150 -0.70 4.50 -10.69
C ARG A 150 0.05 3.98 -11.92
N MET A 151 -0.18 2.74 -12.31
CA MET A 151 0.63 2.04 -13.32
C MET A 151 0.00 2.04 -14.71
N GLY A 152 -1.32 2.21 -14.77
CA GLY A 152 -2.13 1.91 -15.94
C GLY A 152 -2.37 0.40 -16.11
N GLU A 153 -3.45 0.01 -16.78
CA GLU A 153 -3.90 -1.38 -16.94
C GLU A 153 -2.80 -2.29 -17.52
N GLY A 154 -2.14 -1.85 -18.58
CA GLY A 154 -1.17 -2.67 -19.30
C GLY A 154 0.02 -3.12 -18.44
N ARG A 155 0.55 -2.21 -17.59
CA ARG A 155 1.65 -2.53 -16.66
C ARG A 155 1.13 -3.33 -15.45
N ALA A 156 0.00 -2.93 -14.88
CA ALA A 156 -0.58 -3.61 -13.73
C ALA A 156 -0.86 -5.09 -14.03
N ARG A 157 -1.38 -5.44 -15.21
CA ARG A 157 -1.64 -6.83 -15.62
C ARG A 157 -0.41 -7.72 -15.63
N GLN A 158 0.80 -7.16 -15.78
CA GLN A 158 2.05 -7.93 -15.75
C GLN A 158 2.37 -8.49 -14.36
N ILE A 159 1.84 -7.90 -13.31
CA ILE A 159 2.11 -8.28 -11.92
C ILE A 159 0.88 -8.77 -11.16
N PHE A 160 -0.33 -8.41 -11.60
CA PHE A 160 -1.58 -8.69 -10.89
C PHE A 160 -1.92 -10.17 -10.76
N MET A 161 -1.57 -10.96 -11.79
CA MET A 161 -2.04 -12.34 -11.92
C MET A 161 -1.00 -13.39 -11.55
N SER A 162 0.29 -13.04 -11.58
CA SER A 162 1.37 -14.04 -11.53
C SER A 162 1.99 -14.22 -10.15
N SER A 163 1.70 -13.36 -9.18
CA SER A 163 2.37 -13.30 -7.86
C SER A 163 3.90 -13.26 -7.97
N ARG A 164 4.44 -12.85 -9.12
CA ARG A 164 5.88 -12.69 -9.27
C ARG A 164 6.38 -11.53 -8.44
N LEU A 165 7.59 -11.64 -7.96
CA LEU A 165 8.27 -10.53 -7.33
C LEU A 165 9.05 -9.74 -8.38
N PHE A 166 9.18 -8.46 -8.13
CA PHE A 166 9.97 -7.54 -8.94
C PHE A 166 10.85 -6.68 -8.03
N ASP A 167 11.92 -6.14 -8.57
CA ASP A 167 12.85 -5.30 -7.85
C ASP A 167 12.51 -3.81 -7.93
N ALA A 168 13.33 -2.97 -7.30
CA ALA A 168 13.12 -1.53 -7.27
C ALA A 168 13.26 -0.88 -8.66
N ALA A 169 14.17 -1.38 -9.51
CA ALA A 169 14.36 -0.83 -10.86
C ALA A 169 13.13 -1.10 -11.72
N GLU A 170 12.62 -2.35 -11.70
CA GLU A 170 11.38 -2.69 -12.39
C GLU A 170 10.18 -1.92 -11.83
N ALA A 171 10.14 -1.64 -10.52
CA ALA A 171 9.08 -0.83 -9.92
C ALA A 171 9.05 0.61 -10.46
N VAL A 172 10.19 1.18 -10.84
CA VAL A 172 10.27 2.47 -11.56
C VAL A 172 9.71 2.33 -12.97
N ASP A 173 10.11 1.30 -13.72
CA ASP A 173 9.63 1.06 -15.10
C ASP A 173 8.11 0.81 -15.13
N LEU A 174 7.58 0.17 -14.09
CA LEU A 174 6.16 -0.04 -13.89
C LEU A 174 5.42 1.25 -13.47
N GLY A 175 6.12 2.31 -13.10
CA GLY A 175 5.55 3.57 -12.64
C GLY A 175 5.08 3.56 -11.17
N LEU A 176 5.43 2.53 -10.41
CA LEU A 176 5.08 2.42 -8.99
C LEU A 176 5.99 3.27 -8.11
N LEU A 177 7.29 3.25 -8.37
CA LEU A 177 8.27 4.14 -7.75
C LEU A 177 8.62 5.29 -8.71
N ALA A 178 8.85 6.47 -8.15
CA ALA A 178 9.33 7.62 -8.93
C ALA A 178 10.81 7.48 -9.28
N ARG A 179 11.60 6.98 -8.33
CA ARG A 179 13.03 6.73 -8.51
C ARG A 179 13.58 5.79 -7.44
N VAL A 180 14.79 5.31 -7.68
CA VAL A 180 15.60 4.52 -6.76
C VAL A 180 16.89 5.26 -6.48
N VAL A 181 17.28 5.34 -5.21
CA VAL A 181 18.52 5.98 -4.75
C VAL A 181 19.28 5.02 -3.83
N PRO A 182 20.60 5.17 -3.66
CA PRO A 182 21.36 4.42 -2.65
C PRO A 182 20.72 4.55 -1.26
N PRO A 183 20.78 3.53 -0.39
CA PRO A 183 20.13 3.56 0.93
C PRO A 183 20.57 4.77 1.78
N GLU A 184 21.84 5.15 1.71
CA GLU A 184 22.42 6.31 2.40
C GLU A 184 21.91 7.65 1.89
N GLU A 185 21.41 7.69 0.66
CA GLU A 185 20.86 8.91 0.04
C GLU A 185 19.33 9.02 0.18
N LEU A 186 18.65 7.99 0.72
CA LEU A 186 17.19 7.97 0.78
C LEU A 186 16.63 9.16 1.58
N HIS A 187 17.27 9.48 2.71
CA HIS A 187 16.85 10.61 3.54
C HIS A 187 16.95 11.93 2.77
N ASP A 188 18.08 12.20 2.13
CA ASP A 188 18.31 13.43 1.39
C ASP A 188 17.40 13.53 0.15
N ALA A 189 17.14 12.41 -0.51
CA ALA A 189 16.22 12.36 -1.64
C ALA A 189 14.79 12.71 -1.23
N VAL A 190 14.33 12.21 -0.08
CA VAL A 190 13.03 12.55 0.51
C VAL A 190 12.99 14.01 0.94
N GLU A 191 14.04 14.49 1.59
CA GLU A 191 14.15 15.90 2.03
C GLU A 191 14.11 16.87 0.83
N ASN A 192 14.75 16.54 -0.28
CA ASN A 192 14.68 17.34 -1.49
C ASN A 192 13.26 17.47 -2.04
N GLU A 193 12.45 16.40 -1.99
CA GLU A 193 11.02 16.47 -2.36
C GLU A 193 10.23 17.32 -1.36
N VAL A 194 10.48 17.15 -0.07
CA VAL A 194 9.87 17.97 0.98
C VAL A 194 10.12 19.45 0.73
N GLN A 195 11.37 19.83 0.46
CA GLN A 195 11.75 21.23 0.20
C GLN A 195 11.00 21.82 -1.00
N ALA A 196 10.81 21.03 -2.07
CA ALA A 196 10.05 21.48 -3.23
C ALA A 196 8.60 21.84 -2.86
N TYR A 197 7.94 21.00 -2.03
CA TYR A 197 6.58 21.29 -1.56
C TYR A 197 6.52 22.45 -0.55
N LEU A 198 7.52 22.59 0.33
CA LEU A 198 7.59 23.70 1.29
C LEU A 198 7.74 25.05 0.61
N ALA A 199 8.32 25.11 -0.58
CA ALA A 199 8.43 26.32 -1.39
C ALA A 199 7.10 26.76 -2.04
N CYS A 200 6.08 25.89 -2.04
CA CYS A 200 4.78 26.13 -2.68
C CYS A 200 3.71 26.60 -1.68
N ALA A 201 2.71 27.33 -2.16
CA ALA A 201 1.55 27.71 -1.36
C ALA A 201 0.71 26.46 -1.00
N PRO A 202 0.45 26.17 0.30
CA PRO A 202 -0.16 24.92 0.73
C PRO A 202 -1.57 24.70 0.15
N GLY A 203 -2.37 25.75 0.05
CA GLY A 203 -3.70 25.67 -0.55
C GLY A 203 -3.64 25.34 -2.06
N ALA A 204 -2.66 25.87 -2.79
CA ALA A 204 -2.46 25.56 -4.19
C ALA A 204 -2.00 24.10 -4.40
N VAL A 205 -1.11 23.58 -3.52
CA VAL A 205 -0.67 22.18 -3.53
C VAL A 205 -1.86 21.25 -3.31
N ALA A 206 -2.69 21.52 -2.30
CA ALA A 206 -3.89 20.74 -2.01
C ALA A 206 -4.89 20.75 -3.19
N ALA A 207 -5.14 21.92 -3.78
CA ALA A 207 -6.03 22.06 -4.93
C ALA A 207 -5.48 21.36 -6.18
N ALA A 208 -4.18 21.42 -6.43
CA ALA A 208 -3.54 20.73 -7.55
C ALA A 208 -3.64 19.20 -7.42
N LYS A 209 -3.42 18.67 -6.20
CA LYS A 209 -3.61 17.24 -5.93
C LYS A 209 -5.06 16.83 -6.14
N ALA A 210 -6.03 17.57 -5.58
CA ALA A 210 -7.45 17.30 -5.76
C ALA A 210 -7.82 17.30 -7.25
N LEU A 211 -7.39 18.32 -8.00
CA LEU A 211 -7.66 18.43 -9.43
C LEU A 211 -7.09 17.24 -10.22
N ALA A 212 -5.85 16.84 -9.91
CA ALA A 212 -5.23 15.68 -10.58
C ALA A 212 -6.01 14.38 -10.33
N LEU A 213 -6.46 14.16 -9.09
CA LEU A 213 -7.27 13.00 -8.72
C LEU A 213 -8.64 13.02 -9.39
N ASP A 214 -9.29 14.18 -9.47
CA ASP A 214 -10.63 14.33 -10.05
C ASP A 214 -10.59 14.18 -11.59
N LEU A 215 -9.60 14.76 -12.25
CA LEU A 215 -9.45 14.65 -13.71
C LEU A 215 -9.02 13.24 -14.15
N SER A 216 -8.29 12.52 -13.33
CA SER A 216 -7.88 11.15 -13.67
C SER A 216 -9.08 10.19 -13.71
N GLY A 217 -10.11 10.43 -12.87
CA GLY A 217 -11.27 9.55 -12.71
C GLY A 217 -10.91 8.12 -12.31
N ALA A 218 -9.66 7.92 -11.87
CA ALA A 218 -9.05 6.59 -11.78
C ALA A 218 -9.42 5.81 -10.51
N VAL A 219 -9.87 6.50 -9.46
CA VAL A 219 -10.33 5.85 -8.22
C VAL A 219 -11.59 6.54 -7.74
N THR A 220 -12.72 5.86 -7.85
CA THR A 220 -14.02 6.35 -7.39
C THR A 220 -14.56 5.49 -6.25
N PRO A 221 -15.52 6.00 -5.45
CA PRO A 221 -16.19 5.20 -4.42
C PRO A 221 -16.79 3.91 -4.97
N GLU A 222 -17.39 3.95 -6.16
CA GLU A 222 -18.01 2.80 -6.82
C GLU A 222 -16.95 1.74 -7.19
N GLN A 223 -15.78 2.14 -7.65
CA GLN A 223 -14.67 1.21 -7.93
C GLN A 223 -14.12 0.58 -6.66
N VAL A 224 -14.03 1.34 -5.57
CA VAL A 224 -13.65 0.84 -4.25
C VAL A 224 -14.67 -0.19 -3.75
N ASP A 225 -15.97 0.14 -3.82
CA ASP A 225 -17.05 -0.76 -3.41
C ASP A 225 -17.06 -2.05 -4.25
N HIS A 226 -16.89 -1.92 -5.56
CA HIS A 226 -16.77 -3.06 -6.46
C HIS A 226 -15.58 -3.96 -6.08
N SER A 227 -14.43 -3.38 -5.81
CA SER A 227 -13.22 -4.14 -5.43
C SER A 227 -13.42 -4.95 -4.14
N ILE A 228 -14.11 -4.37 -3.14
CA ILE A 228 -14.47 -5.05 -1.90
C ILE A 228 -15.42 -6.22 -2.18
N ALA A 229 -16.46 -6.00 -3.00
CA ALA A 229 -17.42 -7.04 -3.34
C ALA A 229 -16.76 -8.23 -4.05
N VAL A 230 -15.86 -7.96 -5.00
CA VAL A 230 -15.10 -9.00 -5.70
C VAL A 230 -14.15 -9.75 -4.76
N LEU A 231 -13.48 -9.05 -3.84
CA LEU A 231 -12.64 -9.70 -2.83
C LEU A 231 -13.46 -10.61 -1.90
N CYS A 232 -14.61 -10.14 -1.43
CA CYS A 232 -15.50 -10.94 -0.59
C CYS A 232 -15.97 -12.21 -1.30
N ALA A 233 -16.35 -12.10 -2.58
CA ALA A 233 -16.71 -13.27 -3.39
C ALA A 233 -15.53 -14.25 -3.55
N GLN A 234 -14.31 -13.74 -3.73
CA GLN A 234 -13.12 -14.57 -3.87
C GLN A 234 -12.80 -15.36 -2.60
N TRP A 235 -13.02 -14.79 -1.41
CA TRP A 235 -12.85 -15.48 -0.13
C TRP A 235 -13.74 -16.71 0.02
N GLU A 236 -14.90 -16.74 -0.65
CA GLU A 236 -15.84 -17.88 -0.59
C GLU A 236 -15.43 -19.05 -1.52
N THR A 237 -14.44 -18.86 -2.38
CA THR A 237 -14.02 -19.88 -3.32
C THR A 237 -13.27 -21.05 -2.65
N PRO A 238 -13.34 -22.27 -3.21
CA PRO A 238 -12.51 -23.38 -2.77
C PRO A 238 -11.01 -23.09 -2.91
N GLU A 239 -10.61 -22.31 -3.92
CA GLU A 239 -9.23 -21.93 -4.17
C GLU A 239 -8.66 -21.04 -3.06
N ALA A 240 -9.43 -20.07 -2.57
CA ALA A 240 -8.99 -19.24 -1.44
C ALA A 240 -8.80 -20.09 -0.17
N ARG A 241 -9.70 -21.02 0.10
CA ARG A 241 -9.58 -21.94 1.26
C ARG A 241 -8.34 -22.81 1.15
N GLU A 242 -8.13 -23.43 -0.01
CA GLU A 242 -6.96 -24.29 -0.26
C GLU A 242 -5.65 -23.50 -0.22
N GLY A 243 -5.57 -22.35 -0.92
CA GLY A 243 -4.35 -21.57 -1.02
C GLY A 243 -3.87 -21.06 0.33
N ILE A 244 -4.80 -20.55 1.14
CA ILE A 244 -4.49 -20.07 2.49
C ILE A 244 -4.12 -21.24 3.42
N ALA A 245 -4.86 -22.35 3.37
CA ALA A 245 -4.53 -23.53 4.15
C ALA A 245 -3.13 -24.08 3.80
N ALA A 246 -2.81 -24.17 2.51
CA ALA A 246 -1.50 -24.60 2.02
C ALA A 246 -0.38 -23.67 2.50
N PHE A 247 -0.60 -22.35 2.44
CA PHE A 247 0.36 -21.34 2.93
C PHE A 247 0.67 -21.52 4.42
N PHE A 248 -0.34 -21.61 5.29
CA PHE A 248 -0.13 -21.82 6.71
C PHE A 248 0.48 -23.20 7.05
N ALA A 249 0.15 -24.21 6.26
CA ALA A 249 0.74 -25.56 6.38
C ALA A 249 2.15 -25.68 5.75
N LYS A 250 2.67 -24.60 5.15
CA LYS A 250 3.97 -24.56 4.45
C LYS A 250 4.11 -25.68 3.41
N ARG A 251 3.05 -25.97 2.67
CA ARG A 251 3.00 -26.93 1.56
C ARG A 251 2.60 -26.26 0.26
N PRO A 252 2.90 -26.87 -0.90
CA PRO A 252 2.33 -26.42 -2.16
C PRO A 252 0.80 -26.48 -2.14
N ALA A 253 0.16 -25.50 -2.78
CA ALA A 253 -1.29 -25.55 -3.03
C ALA A 253 -1.60 -26.57 -4.13
N ALA A 254 -2.83 -27.07 -4.17
CA ALA A 254 -3.25 -28.18 -5.04
C ALA A 254 -3.06 -27.93 -6.54
N TRP A 255 -3.05 -26.66 -6.96
CA TRP A 255 -2.81 -26.30 -8.38
C TRP A 255 -1.33 -26.20 -8.76
N VAL A 256 -0.40 -26.31 -7.79
CA VAL A 256 1.03 -26.29 -8.08
C VAL A 256 1.46 -27.65 -8.60
N ARG A 257 1.63 -27.77 -9.92
CA ARG A 257 2.16 -29.00 -10.52
C ARG A 257 3.68 -29.07 -10.29
N GLN A 258 4.16 -30.16 -9.71
CA GLN A 258 5.58 -30.44 -9.65
C GLN A 258 6.07 -30.63 -11.09
N LYS A 259 7.20 -30.02 -11.45
CA LYS A 259 7.89 -30.37 -12.70
C LYS A 259 8.31 -31.83 -12.55
N SER A 260 7.83 -32.68 -13.46
CA SER A 260 8.42 -34.01 -13.61
C SER A 260 9.90 -33.85 -13.87
N ALA A 261 10.72 -34.54 -13.08
CA ALA A 261 12.18 -34.52 -13.22
C ALA A 261 12.60 -35.07 -14.57
#